data_9a54102414cc0d691b3b4e2b1524fc4f
#
_entry.id   9a54102414cc0d691b3b4e2b1524fc4f
#
_cell.length_a   1.000
_cell.length_b   1.000
_cell.length_c   1.000
_cell.angle_alpha   90.00
_cell.angle_beta   90.00
_cell.angle_gamma   90.00
#
_symmetry.space_group_name_H-M   'P 1'
#
loop_
_entity.id
_entity.type
_entity.pdbx_description
1 polymer ?
#
loop_
_entity_poly.entity_id
_entity_poly.type
_entity_poly.pdbx_seq_one_letter_code
_entity_poly.pdbx_strand_id
1 'polypeptide(L)'
;MSATKSYEEIIDFIAAGTTPEAVVAFRPSESVQQRVAELVERSKDGSISAEDQSELEDFQQLEHIMIMAKARARQHTQLEQ
;
A
#
# COMPACT_ATOMS: atom_id res chain seq x y z
N MET A 1 -6.90 -7.81 20.50
CA MET A 1 -6.62 -6.72 19.56
C MET A 1 -6.79 -7.21 18.13
N SER A 2 -7.56 -6.50 17.35
CA SER A 2 -7.77 -6.91 15.97
C SER A 2 -6.51 -6.72 15.15
N ALA A 3 -6.29 -7.59 14.17
CA ALA A 3 -5.17 -7.46 13.27
C ALA A 3 -5.32 -6.20 12.42
N THR A 4 -4.21 -5.50 12.21
CA THR A 4 -4.17 -4.35 11.34
C THR A 4 -4.35 -4.83 9.89
N LYS A 5 -5.22 -4.16 9.16
CA LYS A 5 -5.42 -4.49 7.75
C LYS A 5 -4.23 -4.03 6.92
N SER A 6 -3.97 -4.74 5.82
CA SER A 6 -2.78 -4.52 5.00
C SER A 6 -2.64 -3.08 4.49
N TYR A 7 -3.76 -2.41 4.21
CA TYR A 7 -3.72 -1.05 3.65
C TYR A 7 -3.50 0.04 4.70
N GLU A 8 -3.58 -0.28 5.99
CA GLU A 8 -3.53 0.75 7.03
C GLU A 8 -2.18 1.44 7.11
N GLU A 9 -1.08 0.75 6.80
CA GLU A 9 0.23 1.40 6.77
C GLU A 9 0.30 2.54 5.76
N ILE A 10 -0.36 2.37 4.62
CA ILE A 10 -0.40 3.42 3.60
C ILE A 10 -1.19 4.62 4.12
N ILE A 11 -2.34 4.36 4.74
CA ILE A 11 -3.17 5.43 5.29
C ILE A 11 -2.43 6.18 6.39
N ASP A 12 -1.79 5.44 7.30
CA ASP A 12 -1.04 6.04 8.41
C ASP A 12 0.12 6.89 7.88
N PHE A 13 0.81 6.40 6.87
CA PHE A 13 1.90 7.14 6.25
C PHE A 13 1.43 8.48 5.68
N ILE A 14 0.30 8.46 4.98
CA ILE A 14 -0.28 9.68 4.39
C ILE A 14 -0.77 10.62 5.49
N ALA A 15 -1.46 10.08 6.49
CA ALA A 15 -2.06 10.88 7.56
C ALA A 15 -1.02 11.57 8.43
N ALA A 16 0.16 10.97 8.57
CA ALA A 16 1.24 11.55 9.38
C ALA A 16 1.90 12.76 8.72
N GLY A 17 1.61 13.00 7.45
CA GLY A 17 2.29 14.04 6.67
C GLY A 17 3.62 13.54 6.14
N THR A 18 4.00 13.98 4.96
CA THR A 18 5.18 13.40 4.32
C THR A 18 5.84 14.38 3.37
N THR A 19 7.05 14.05 2.95
CA THR A 19 7.83 14.81 1.98
C THR A 19 7.94 14.00 0.68
N PRO A 20 8.27 14.65 -0.45
CA PRO A 20 8.47 13.89 -1.69
C PRO A 20 9.50 12.78 -1.54
N GLU A 21 10.60 13.02 -0.81
CA GLU A 21 11.63 12.01 -0.59
C GLU A 21 11.09 10.81 0.18
N ALA A 22 10.29 11.06 1.21
CA ALA A 22 9.68 9.99 2.01
C ALA A 22 8.68 9.18 1.19
N VAL A 23 7.93 9.85 0.31
CA VAL A 23 6.99 9.15 -0.58
C VAL A 23 7.73 8.19 -1.51
N VAL A 24 8.81 8.66 -2.13
CA VAL A 24 9.61 7.82 -3.03
C VAL A 24 10.17 6.60 -2.29
N ALA A 25 10.58 6.78 -1.03
CA ALA A 25 11.19 5.74 -0.23
C ALA A 25 10.20 4.80 0.45
N PHE A 26 8.91 5.14 0.46
CA PHE A 26 7.93 4.34 1.18
C PHE A 26 7.84 2.91 0.65
N ARG A 27 7.85 1.94 1.56
CA ARG A 27 7.58 0.54 1.26
C ARG A 27 6.74 -0.06 2.37
N PRO A 28 5.75 -0.90 2.06
CA PRO A 28 5.05 -1.64 3.10
C PRO A 28 6.00 -2.54 3.87
N SER A 29 5.69 -2.80 5.14
CA SER A 29 6.47 -3.72 5.96
C SER A 29 6.47 -5.12 5.36
N GLU A 30 7.44 -5.93 5.76
CA GLU A 30 7.51 -7.32 5.31
C GLU A 30 6.26 -8.11 5.68
N SER A 31 5.73 -7.88 6.88
CA SER A 31 4.50 -8.55 7.32
C SER A 31 3.30 -8.18 6.44
N VAL A 32 3.21 -6.92 6.02
CA VAL A 32 2.15 -6.50 5.09
C VAL A 32 2.34 -7.15 3.73
N GLN A 33 3.58 -7.20 3.23
CA GLN A 33 3.85 -7.84 1.94
C GLN A 33 3.47 -9.31 1.96
N GLN A 34 3.75 -10.03 3.05
CA GLN A 34 3.36 -11.43 3.23
C GLN A 34 1.85 -11.57 3.28
N ARG A 35 1.17 -10.70 4.01
CA ARG A 35 -0.30 -10.71 4.09
C ARG A 35 -0.93 -10.54 2.71
N VAL A 36 -0.44 -9.59 1.93
CA VAL A 36 -0.95 -9.32 0.59
C VAL A 36 -0.70 -10.52 -0.32
N ALA A 37 0.47 -11.13 -0.24
CA ALA A 37 0.78 -12.32 -1.04
C ALA A 37 -0.19 -13.46 -0.74
N GLU A 38 -0.53 -13.68 0.54
CA GLU A 38 -1.53 -14.67 0.92
C GLU A 38 -2.91 -14.37 0.35
N LEU A 39 -3.32 -13.10 0.41
CA LEU A 39 -4.62 -12.69 -0.12
C LEU A 39 -4.69 -12.92 -1.63
N VAL A 40 -3.61 -12.60 -2.34
CA VAL A 40 -3.54 -12.81 -3.79
C VAL A 40 -3.66 -14.29 -4.13
N GLU A 41 -2.95 -15.17 -3.38
CA GLU A 41 -3.02 -16.61 -3.61
C GLU A 41 -4.43 -17.15 -3.38
N ARG A 42 -5.10 -16.72 -2.30
CA ARG A 42 -6.47 -17.13 -2.01
C ARG A 42 -7.45 -16.62 -3.06
N SER A 43 -7.21 -15.42 -3.58
CA SER A 43 -8.03 -14.89 -4.64
C SER A 43 -7.91 -15.72 -5.91
N LYS A 44 -6.68 -16.16 -6.23
CA LYS A 44 -6.44 -16.98 -7.43
C LYS A 44 -7.09 -18.35 -7.35
N ASP A 45 -7.06 -18.99 -6.17
CA ASP A 45 -7.61 -20.34 -6.02
C ASP A 45 -9.08 -20.35 -5.61
N GLY A 46 -9.69 -19.18 -5.45
CA GLY A 46 -11.10 -19.05 -5.14
C GLY A 46 -11.46 -19.27 -3.67
N SER A 47 -10.47 -19.40 -2.79
CA SER A 47 -10.72 -19.66 -1.36
C SER A 47 -10.83 -18.41 -0.52
N ILE A 48 -10.67 -17.23 -1.10
CA ILE A 48 -10.69 -15.96 -0.37
C ILE A 48 -12.11 -15.66 0.13
N SER A 49 -12.22 -15.15 1.37
CA SER A 49 -13.50 -14.70 1.91
C SER A 49 -13.88 -13.35 1.28
N ALA A 50 -15.18 -13.00 1.36
CA ALA A 50 -15.64 -11.70 0.88
C ALA A 50 -14.96 -10.55 1.61
N GLU A 51 -14.74 -10.71 2.93
CA GLU A 51 -14.08 -9.70 3.74
C GLU A 51 -12.62 -9.52 3.32
N ASP A 52 -11.90 -10.62 3.10
CA ASP A 52 -10.52 -10.57 2.67
C ASP A 52 -10.37 -10.05 1.24
N GLN A 53 -11.34 -10.37 0.37
CA GLN A 53 -11.36 -9.83 -0.99
C GLN A 53 -11.49 -8.30 -0.96
N SER A 54 -12.36 -7.80 -0.07
CA SER A 54 -12.52 -6.35 0.09
C SER A 54 -11.23 -5.69 0.57
N GLU A 55 -10.55 -6.31 1.53
CA GLU A 55 -9.26 -5.81 2.01
C GLU A 55 -8.23 -5.75 0.87
N LEU A 56 -8.17 -6.81 0.06
CA LEU A 56 -7.23 -6.85 -1.06
C LEU A 56 -7.51 -5.76 -2.08
N GLU A 57 -8.78 -5.55 -2.41
CA GLU A 57 -9.17 -4.50 -3.35
C GLU A 57 -8.79 -3.11 -2.82
N ASP A 58 -9.03 -2.86 -1.54
CA ASP A 58 -8.67 -1.58 -0.92
C ASP A 58 -7.15 -1.38 -0.94
N PHE A 59 -6.39 -2.43 -0.61
CA PHE A 59 -4.93 -2.35 -0.67
C PHE A 59 -4.47 -2.02 -2.09
N GLN A 60 -5.01 -2.69 -3.10
CA GLN A 60 -4.62 -2.49 -4.49
C GLN A 60 -4.93 -1.07 -4.96
N GLN A 61 -6.06 -0.50 -4.55
CA GLN A 61 -6.39 0.88 -4.88
C GLN A 61 -5.42 1.86 -4.27
N LEU A 62 -5.08 1.68 -2.99
CA LEU A 62 -4.14 2.56 -2.31
C LEU A 62 -2.73 2.39 -2.84
N GLU A 63 -2.34 1.18 -3.18
CA GLU A 63 -1.05 0.92 -3.80
C GLU A 63 -0.94 1.63 -5.14
N HIS A 64 -2.00 1.61 -5.93
CA HIS A 64 -2.02 2.31 -7.21
C HIS A 64 -1.84 3.82 -7.01
N ILE A 65 -2.53 4.40 -6.03
CA ILE A 65 -2.37 5.81 -5.69
C ILE A 65 -0.93 6.10 -5.28
N MET A 66 -0.32 5.20 -4.49
CA MET A 66 1.07 5.38 -4.07
C MET A 66 2.05 5.31 -5.25
N ILE A 67 1.78 4.44 -6.22
CA ILE A 67 2.61 4.37 -7.43
C ILE A 67 2.57 5.71 -8.18
N MET A 68 1.37 6.27 -8.34
CA MET A 68 1.22 7.57 -8.98
C MET A 68 1.85 8.68 -8.16
N ALA A 69 1.70 8.63 -6.84
CA ALA A 69 2.30 9.62 -5.94
C ALA A 69 3.81 9.56 -5.99
N LYS A 70 4.39 8.36 -6.06
CA LYS A 70 5.85 8.21 -6.17
C LYS A 70 6.37 8.81 -7.48
N ALA A 71 5.66 8.58 -8.58
CA ALA A 71 6.05 9.16 -9.86
C ALA A 71 6.05 10.69 -9.80
N ARG A 72 5.03 11.26 -9.18
CA ARG A 72 4.94 12.72 -9.03
C ARG A 72 6.01 13.24 -8.06
N ALA A 73 6.27 12.50 -6.98
CA ALA A 73 7.28 12.90 -6.00
C ALA A 73 8.69 12.90 -6.60
N ARG A 74 8.98 11.96 -7.50
CA ARG A 74 10.27 11.95 -8.21
C ARG A 74 10.43 13.20 -9.07
N GLN A 75 9.36 13.68 -9.71
CA GLN A 75 9.41 14.92 -10.46
C GLN A 75 9.74 16.11 -9.56
N HIS A 76 9.14 16.17 -8.39
CA HIS A 76 9.42 17.24 -7.43
C HIS A 76 10.87 17.23 -6.96
N THR A 77 11.44 16.06 -6.68
CA THR A 77 12.83 15.97 -6.24
C THR A 77 13.80 16.36 -7.36
N GLN A 78 13.47 16.05 -8.60
CA GLN A 78 14.31 16.44 -9.75
C GLN A 78 14.26 17.93 -9.99
N LEU A 79 13.10 18.56 -9.81
CA LEU A 79 12.94 20.00 -10.03
C LEU A 79 13.66 20.85 -8.97
N GLU A 80 13.92 20.27 -7.80
CA GLU A 80 14.60 20.97 -6.72
C GLU A 80 16.13 20.97 -6.89
N GLN A 81 16.63 20.21 -7.84
CA GLN A 81 18.07 20.16 -8.13
C GLN A 81 18.45 21.24 -9.23
#